data_23311d87a7b83430e37329eec52a2c90
#
_entry.id   23311d87a7b83430e37329eec52a2c90
#
_cell.length_a   1.000
_cell.length_b   1.000
_cell.length_c   1.000
_cell.angle_alpha   90.00
_cell.angle_beta   90.00
_cell.angle_gamma   90.00
#
_symmetry.space_group_name_H-M   'P 1'
#
loop_
_entity.id
_entity.type
_entity.pdbx_description
1 polymer ?
#
loop_
_entity_poly.entity_id
_entity_poly.type
_entity_poly.pdbx_seq_one_letter_code
_entity_poly.pdbx_strand_id
1 'polypeptide(L)'
;MVRLICGLILVLAITTPSMGQQSLVGTYKIVSFIEEMEGKTVENMGKFPHGYLIFTPTHVLAFYTTKERKPGTSMAEKAELFDSLVGWSGAYRLEGSKLVFSVDVSWNEIWNGKDQIRNFQLSGNRLTLTSDPQPWARDPSKTIVIRQVWEKVE
;
A
#
# COMPACT_ATOMS: atom_id res chain seq x y z
N MET A 1 28.97 36.49 57.30
CA MET A 1 27.64 35.89 57.02
C MET A 1 27.39 36.01 55.51
N VAL A 2 27.65 34.92 54.74
CA VAL A 2 27.41 34.89 53.31
C VAL A 2 26.09 34.14 53.08
N ARG A 3 25.10 34.83 52.53
CA ARG A 3 23.79 34.21 52.15
C ARG A 3 23.92 33.64 50.72
N LEU A 4 23.91 32.33 50.62
CA LEU A 4 23.75 31.61 49.32
C LEU A 4 22.28 31.71 48.89
N ILE A 5 22.03 32.36 47.76
CA ILE A 5 20.71 32.35 47.12
C ILE A 5 20.75 31.19 46.08
N CYS A 6 20.05 30.09 46.44
CA CYS A 6 19.80 29.00 45.50
C CYS A 6 18.69 29.42 44.51
N GLY A 7 19.06 29.75 43.29
CA GLY A 7 18.10 29.99 42.20
C GLY A 7 17.55 28.68 41.66
N LEU A 8 16.26 28.45 41.85
CA LEU A 8 15.52 27.32 41.29
C LEU A 8 15.23 27.60 39.79
N ILE A 9 15.94 26.95 38.90
CA ILE A 9 15.67 27.02 37.45
C ILE A 9 14.51 26.06 37.13
N LEU A 10 13.34 26.63 36.91
CA LEU A 10 12.16 25.89 36.44
C LEU A 10 12.30 25.62 34.94
N VAL A 11 12.66 24.39 34.57
CA VAL A 11 12.68 23.94 33.16
C VAL A 11 11.25 23.65 32.73
N LEU A 12 10.64 24.57 31.98
CA LEU A 12 9.38 24.30 31.27
C LEU A 12 9.63 23.31 30.14
N ALA A 13 9.19 22.08 30.30
CA ALA A 13 9.14 21.12 29.21
C ALA A 13 8.03 21.54 28.22
N ILE A 14 8.45 22.08 27.07
CA ILE A 14 7.54 22.37 25.96
C ILE A 14 7.19 21.05 25.33
N THR A 15 6.04 20.47 25.67
CA THR A 15 5.46 19.34 24.95
C THR A 15 4.93 19.85 23.62
N THR A 16 5.69 19.65 22.54
CA THR A 16 5.18 19.83 21.17
C THR A 16 4.04 18.85 20.96
N PRO A 17 2.83 19.29 20.50
CA PRO A 17 1.78 18.36 20.16
C PRO A 17 2.30 17.47 19.01
N SER A 18 2.39 16.16 19.26
CA SER A 18 2.56 15.18 18.21
C SER A 18 1.39 15.36 17.25
N MET A 19 1.64 15.84 16.03
CA MET A 19 0.66 15.82 14.95
C MET A 19 0.24 14.37 14.80
N GLY A 20 -0.98 14.03 15.24
CA GLY A 20 -1.48 12.68 15.26
C GLY A 20 -1.31 12.04 13.89
N GLN A 21 -0.42 11.05 13.82
CA GLN A 21 -0.22 10.27 12.59
C GLN A 21 -1.57 9.65 12.23
N GLN A 22 -2.14 10.07 11.11
CA GLN A 22 -3.42 9.57 10.64
C GLN A 22 -3.32 8.04 10.50
N SER A 23 -4.20 7.30 11.18
CA SER A 23 -4.19 5.84 11.19
C SER A 23 -4.54 5.27 9.82
N LEU A 24 -3.75 4.31 9.34
CA LEU A 24 -4.06 3.55 8.14
C LEU A 24 -5.21 2.54 8.36
N VAL A 25 -5.52 2.18 9.60
CA VAL A 25 -6.55 1.18 9.90
C VAL A 25 -7.88 1.56 9.28
N GLY A 26 -8.49 0.61 8.58
CA GLY A 26 -9.78 0.75 7.91
C GLY A 26 -9.84 0.03 6.58
N THR A 27 -10.98 0.17 5.92
CA THR A 27 -11.28 -0.41 4.62
C THR A 27 -11.18 0.65 3.53
N TYR A 28 -10.42 0.34 2.48
CA TYR A 28 -10.20 1.22 1.34
C TYR A 28 -10.66 0.52 0.06
N LYS A 29 -11.37 1.26 -0.79
CA LYS A 29 -11.77 0.82 -2.12
C LYS A 29 -10.78 1.35 -3.16
N ILE A 30 -10.40 0.51 -4.12
CA ILE A 30 -9.50 0.93 -5.20
C ILE A 30 -10.20 1.91 -6.14
N VAL A 31 -9.48 3.01 -6.46
CA VAL A 31 -9.92 4.06 -7.39
C VAL A 31 -9.19 3.93 -8.71
N SER A 32 -7.87 3.69 -8.66
CA SER A 32 -7.06 3.52 -9.87
C SER A 32 -5.85 2.62 -9.62
N PHE A 33 -5.43 1.92 -10.67
CA PHE A 33 -4.22 1.13 -10.74
C PHE A 33 -3.51 1.44 -12.05
N ILE A 34 -2.33 2.01 -11.96
CA ILE A 34 -1.54 2.46 -13.12
C ILE A 34 -0.17 1.82 -13.04
N GLU A 35 0.29 1.27 -14.15
CA GLU A 35 1.66 0.85 -14.37
C GLU A 35 2.33 1.81 -15.35
N GLU A 36 3.47 2.37 -14.98
CA GLU A 36 4.30 3.19 -15.86
C GLU A 36 5.49 2.37 -16.33
N MET A 37 5.63 2.19 -17.63
CA MET A 37 6.69 1.41 -18.27
C MET A 37 7.29 2.24 -19.41
N GLU A 38 8.59 2.48 -19.38
CA GLU A 38 9.30 3.23 -20.44
C GLU A 38 8.64 4.59 -20.75
N GLY A 39 8.14 5.28 -19.72
CA GLY A 39 7.45 6.57 -19.87
C GLY A 39 6.02 6.47 -20.43
N LYS A 40 5.49 5.26 -20.58
CA LYS A 40 4.10 5.03 -21.03
C LYS A 40 3.27 4.47 -19.88
N THR A 41 2.04 4.96 -19.82
CA THR A 41 1.02 4.43 -18.88
C THR A 41 0.37 3.18 -19.47
N VAL A 42 0.30 2.12 -18.66
CA VAL A 42 -0.39 0.87 -19.00
C VAL A 42 -1.43 0.58 -17.92
N GLU A 43 -2.66 0.37 -18.34
CA GLU A 43 -3.81 0.08 -17.47
C GLU A 43 -4.14 -1.43 -17.47
N ASN A 44 -3.21 -2.27 -17.03
CA ASN A 44 -3.38 -3.74 -17.05
C ASN A 44 -4.57 -4.22 -16.20
N MET A 45 -4.99 -3.43 -15.20
CA MET A 45 -6.20 -3.70 -14.40
C MET A 45 -7.42 -2.96 -14.94
N GLY A 46 -7.34 -2.39 -16.17
CA GLY A 46 -8.40 -1.60 -16.78
C GLY A 46 -8.59 -0.23 -16.10
N LYS A 47 -9.41 0.62 -16.72
CA LYS A 47 -9.71 1.97 -16.22
C LYS A 47 -10.36 1.99 -14.83
N PHE A 48 -11.11 0.94 -14.50
CA PHE A 48 -11.89 0.87 -13.29
C PHE A 48 -11.63 -0.47 -12.57
N PRO A 49 -10.50 -0.60 -11.87
CA PRO A 49 -10.27 -1.78 -11.03
C PRO A 49 -11.35 -1.88 -9.95
N HIS A 50 -11.60 -3.09 -9.46
CA HIS A 50 -12.60 -3.34 -8.42
C HIS A 50 -11.99 -4.17 -7.31
N GLY A 51 -12.10 -3.70 -6.07
CA GLY A 51 -11.59 -4.42 -4.91
C GLY A 51 -11.25 -3.54 -3.72
N TYR A 52 -10.62 -4.16 -2.75
CA TYR A 52 -10.40 -3.58 -1.43
C TYR A 52 -8.99 -3.81 -0.92
N LEU A 53 -8.57 -2.88 -0.09
CA LEU A 53 -7.38 -2.96 0.75
C LEU A 53 -7.84 -2.73 2.18
N ILE A 54 -7.63 -3.69 3.06
CA ILE A 54 -8.12 -3.65 4.43
C ILE A 54 -6.92 -3.66 5.37
N PHE A 55 -6.81 -2.64 6.21
CA PHE A 55 -5.81 -2.57 7.28
C PHE A 55 -6.47 -2.84 8.62
N THR A 56 -5.97 -3.83 9.33
CA THR A 56 -6.14 -4.00 10.77
C THR A 56 -4.99 -3.32 11.52
N PRO A 57 -4.91 -3.34 12.84
CA PRO A 57 -3.76 -2.79 13.55
C PRO A 57 -2.40 -3.42 13.20
N THR A 58 -2.37 -4.66 12.73
CA THR A 58 -1.14 -5.44 12.50
C THR A 58 -1.02 -6.07 11.12
N HIS A 59 -2.14 -6.27 10.42
CA HIS A 59 -2.19 -6.98 9.15
C HIS A 59 -2.90 -6.16 8.07
N VAL A 60 -2.62 -6.51 6.85
CA VAL A 60 -3.25 -5.97 5.66
C VAL A 60 -3.71 -7.10 4.75
N LEU A 61 -4.84 -6.91 4.10
CA LEU A 61 -5.35 -7.78 3.05
C LEU A 61 -5.67 -6.92 1.82
N ALA A 62 -5.14 -7.31 0.68
CA ALA A 62 -5.44 -6.72 -0.61
C ALA A 62 -6.13 -7.76 -1.50
N PHE A 63 -7.26 -7.38 -2.07
CA PHE A 63 -7.94 -8.20 -3.06
C PHE A 63 -8.60 -7.27 -4.09
N TYR A 64 -8.13 -7.32 -5.34
CA TYR A 64 -8.69 -6.52 -6.41
C TYR A 64 -8.54 -7.18 -7.77
N THR A 65 -9.45 -6.84 -8.66
CA THR A 65 -9.57 -7.40 -10.01
C THR A 65 -9.85 -6.30 -11.02
N THR A 66 -9.81 -6.62 -12.30
CA THR A 66 -10.44 -5.80 -13.33
C THR A 66 -11.96 -5.81 -13.14
N LYS A 67 -12.67 -4.73 -13.51
CA LYS A 67 -14.11 -4.60 -13.27
C LYS A 67 -14.96 -5.54 -14.12
N GLU A 68 -14.60 -5.70 -15.38
CA GLU A 68 -15.44 -6.41 -16.37
C GLU A 68 -15.00 -7.86 -16.55
N ARG A 69 -15.15 -8.66 -15.47
CA ARG A 69 -14.84 -10.10 -15.51
C ARG A 69 -16.09 -10.92 -15.83
N LYS A 70 -15.93 -11.91 -16.68
CA LYS A 70 -16.96 -12.91 -16.98
C LYS A 70 -16.57 -14.26 -16.40
N PRO A 71 -17.51 -15.12 -16.01
CA PRO A 71 -17.20 -16.49 -15.61
C PRO A 71 -16.44 -17.23 -16.70
N GLY A 72 -15.33 -17.87 -16.34
CA GLY A 72 -14.54 -18.70 -17.25
C GLY A 72 -14.92 -20.17 -17.11
N THR A 73 -15.18 -20.85 -18.22
CA THR A 73 -15.50 -22.28 -18.28
C THR A 73 -14.31 -23.13 -18.78
N SER A 74 -13.56 -22.64 -19.76
CA SER A 74 -12.34 -23.27 -20.26
C SER A 74 -11.13 -22.99 -19.38
N MET A 75 -10.06 -23.77 -19.54
CA MET A 75 -8.79 -23.53 -18.84
C MET A 75 -8.16 -22.21 -19.24
N ALA A 76 -8.25 -21.80 -20.50
CA ALA A 76 -7.72 -20.51 -20.98
C ALA A 76 -8.45 -19.34 -20.30
N GLU A 77 -9.79 -19.36 -20.27
CA GLU A 77 -10.58 -18.33 -19.59
C GLU A 77 -10.30 -18.27 -18.08
N LYS A 78 -10.09 -19.42 -17.43
CA LYS A 78 -9.70 -19.47 -16.01
C LYS A 78 -8.30 -18.90 -15.79
N ALA A 79 -7.36 -19.11 -16.69
CA ALA A 79 -6.04 -18.49 -16.66
C ALA A 79 -6.13 -16.96 -16.78
N GLU A 80 -6.96 -16.44 -17.69
CA GLU A 80 -7.21 -15.00 -17.81
C GLU A 80 -7.82 -14.40 -16.54
N LEU A 81 -8.72 -15.14 -15.89
CA LEU A 81 -9.28 -14.72 -14.59
C LEU A 81 -8.20 -14.68 -13.51
N PHE A 82 -7.29 -15.65 -13.47
CA PHE A 82 -6.16 -15.65 -12.55
C PHE A 82 -5.23 -14.48 -12.81
N ASP A 83 -4.90 -14.20 -14.07
CA ASP A 83 -4.01 -13.09 -14.46
C ASP A 83 -4.61 -11.69 -14.21
N SER A 84 -5.95 -11.59 -14.17
CA SER A 84 -6.69 -10.36 -13.91
C SER A 84 -7.06 -10.16 -12.43
N LEU A 85 -6.44 -10.92 -11.53
CA LEU A 85 -6.63 -10.89 -10.09
C LEU A 85 -5.32 -10.52 -9.40
N VAL A 86 -5.41 -9.78 -8.32
CA VAL A 86 -4.35 -9.65 -7.31
C VAL A 86 -4.98 -9.90 -5.94
N GLY A 87 -4.43 -10.86 -5.22
CA GLY A 87 -4.86 -11.21 -3.86
C GLY A 87 -3.68 -11.58 -2.98
N TRP A 88 -3.50 -10.90 -1.86
CA TRP A 88 -2.44 -11.20 -0.90
C TRP A 88 -2.79 -10.65 0.48
N SER A 89 -2.14 -11.21 1.51
CA SER A 89 -2.16 -10.66 2.87
C SER A 89 -0.77 -10.71 3.49
N GLY A 90 -0.65 -10.08 4.66
CA GLY A 90 0.57 -10.10 5.44
C GLY A 90 0.59 -9.06 6.56
N ALA A 91 1.64 -9.06 7.35
CA ALA A 91 1.90 -7.98 8.28
C ALA A 91 2.36 -6.73 7.55
N TYR A 92 2.19 -5.56 8.17
CA TYR A 92 2.75 -4.32 7.64
C TYR A 92 3.43 -3.49 8.73
N ARG A 93 4.36 -2.64 8.28
CA ARG A 93 5.05 -1.68 9.12
C ARG A 93 5.35 -0.39 8.35
N LEU A 94 5.51 0.70 9.08
CA LEU A 94 5.90 1.99 8.54
C LEU A 94 7.40 2.20 8.76
N GLU A 95 8.11 2.58 7.71
CA GLU A 95 9.52 2.96 7.74
C GLU A 95 9.67 4.34 7.08
N GLY A 96 9.54 5.40 7.88
CA GLY A 96 9.52 6.77 7.39
C GLY A 96 8.34 7.00 6.43
N SER A 97 8.63 7.35 5.18
CA SER A 97 7.63 7.52 4.11
C SER A 97 7.27 6.23 3.37
N LYS A 98 7.83 5.10 3.80
CA LYS A 98 7.60 3.80 3.18
C LYS A 98 6.67 2.95 4.01
N LEU A 99 5.81 2.24 3.32
CA LEU A 99 4.93 1.19 3.84
C LEU A 99 5.49 -0.14 3.33
N VAL A 100 5.88 -1.00 4.26
CA VAL A 100 6.46 -2.31 3.97
C VAL A 100 5.42 -3.37 4.31
N PHE A 101 5.07 -4.18 3.34
CA PHE A 101 4.15 -5.32 3.48
C PHE A 101 4.95 -6.61 3.47
N SER A 102 4.99 -7.32 4.58
CA SER A 102 5.61 -8.65 4.68
C SER A 102 4.57 -9.69 4.30
N VAL A 103 4.57 -10.09 3.03
CA VAL A 103 3.54 -10.97 2.47
C VAL A 103 3.69 -12.39 3.02
N ASP A 104 2.64 -12.92 3.61
CA ASP A 104 2.58 -14.29 4.19
C ASP A 104 1.77 -15.25 3.32
N VAL A 105 0.76 -14.76 2.60
CA VAL A 105 -0.01 -15.54 1.63
C VAL A 105 -0.38 -14.69 0.42
N SER A 106 -0.27 -15.26 -0.77
CA SER A 106 -0.53 -14.57 -2.03
C SER A 106 -1.08 -15.52 -3.08
N TRP A 107 -1.91 -15.00 -3.98
CA TRP A 107 -2.34 -15.74 -5.19
C TRP A 107 -1.17 -16.14 -6.09
N ASN A 108 -0.06 -15.42 -6.00
CA ASN A 108 1.15 -15.70 -6.78
C ASN A 108 2.29 -16.04 -5.82
N GLU A 109 2.71 -17.31 -5.79
CA GLU A 109 3.73 -17.85 -4.88
C GLU A 109 5.05 -17.09 -4.89
N ILE A 110 5.39 -16.37 -5.97
CA ILE A 110 6.62 -15.58 -6.02
C ILE A 110 6.67 -14.44 -4.98
N TRP A 111 5.53 -14.06 -4.40
CA TRP A 111 5.43 -13.00 -3.40
C TRP A 111 5.45 -13.51 -1.96
N ASN A 112 5.16 -14.78 -1.74
CA ASN A 112 5.15 -15.37 -0.40
C ASN A 112 6.53 -15.28 0.26
N GLY A 113 6.55 -14.83 1.52
CA GLY A 113 7.77 -14.62 2.30
C GLY A 113 8.63 -13.43 1.84
N LYS A 114 8.10 -12.53 1.01
CA LYS A 114 8.82 -11.35 0.53
C LYS A 114 8.16 -10.04 0.95
N ASP A 115 9.00 -9.03 1.16
CA ASP A 115 8.54 -7.68 1.40
C ASP A 115 8.15 -6.97 0.09
N GLN A 116 6.96 -6.36 0.10
CA GLN A 116 6.51 -5.43 -0.92
C GLN A 116 6.60 -4.01 -0.36
N ILE A 117 7.42 -3.15 -0.95
CA ILE A 117 7.68 -1.81 -0.45
C ILE A 117 6.94 -0.79 -1.31
N ARG A 118 6.25 0.16 -0.68
CA ARG A 118 5.56 1.26 -1.34
C ARG A 118 5.86 2.57 -0.64
N ASN A 119 6.14 3.60 -1.40
CA ASN A 119 6.02 4.97 -0.92
C ASN A 119 4.53 5.26 -0.74
N PHE A 120 4.12 5.83 0.38
CA PHE A 120 2.73 6.11 0.65
C PHE A 120 2.47 7.58 0.95
N GLN A 121 1.29 8.03 0.58
CA GLN A 121 0.77 9.34 0.94
C GLN A 121 -0.69 9.18 1.35
N LEU A 122 -1.01 9.60 2.58
CA LEU A 122 -2.38 9.63 3.10
C LEU A 122 -2.82 11.09 3.18
N SER A 123 -3.88 11.44 2.48
CA SER A 123 -4.46 12.78 2.45
C SER A 123 -5.98 12.70 2.61
N GLY A 124 -6.47 13.05 3.78
CA GLY A 124 -7.87 12.84 4.12
C GLY A 124 -8.23 11.36 4.07
N ASN A 125 -9.22 11.01 3.25
CA ASN A 125 -9.65 9.63 3.03
C ASN A 125 -8.91 8.93 1.88
N ARG A 126 -7.94 9.58 1.23
CA ARG A 126 -7.25 9.04 0.05
C ARG A 126 -5.84 8.57 0.38
N LEU A 127 -5.58 7.29 0.11
CA LEU A 127 -4.27 6.66 0.22
C LEU A 127 -3.70 6.43 -1.17
N THR A 128 -2.53 6.99 -1.45
CA THR A 128 -1.75 6.73 -2.66
C THR A 128 -0.55 5.85 -2.30
N LEU A 129 -0.38 4.76 -3.05
CA LEU A 129 0.75 3.84 -2.94
C LEU A 129 1.53 3.86 -4.25
N THR A 130 2.86 4.05 -4.18
CA THR A 130 3.73 4.06 -5.36
C THR A 130 4.92 3.14 -5.11
N SER A 131 5.20 2.22 -6.03
CA SER A 131 6.41 1.40 -5.96
C SER A 131 7.64 2.20 -6.35
N ASP A 132 8.81 1.82 -5.85
CA ASP A 132 10.06 2.16 -6.54
C ASP A 132 10.10 1.42 -7.90
N PRO A 133 10.95 1.83 -8.86
CA PRO A 133 11.16 1.07 -10.09
C PRO A 133 11.52 -0.39 -9.79
N GLN A 134 10.79 -1.33 -10.37
CA GLN A 134 10.95 -2.76 -10.10
C GLN A 134 10.76 -3.60 -11.36
N PRO A 135 11.32 -4.82 -11.44
CA PRO A 135 11.03 -5.73 -12.54
C PRO A 135 9.53 -6.02 -12.64
N TRP A 136 9.01 -6.05 -13.86
CA TRP A 136 7.61 -6.37 -14.08
C TRP A 136 7.35 -7.87 -13.88
N ALA A 137 6.35 -8.22 -13.07
CA ALA A 137 6.07 -9.62 -12.73
C ALA A 137 5.71 -10.51 -13.95
N ARG A 138 5.20 -9.91 -15.04
CA ARG A 138 4.84 -10.61 -16.27
C ARG A 138 5.99 -10.74 -17.28
N ASP A 139 6.96 -9.80 -17.21
CA ASP A 139 8.16 -9.77 -18.04
C ASP A 139 9.30 -9.10 -17.27
N PRO A 140 10.11 -9.88 -16.54
CA PRO A 140 11.17 -9.34 -15.68
C PRO A 140 12.28 -8.56 -16.41
N SER A 141 12.33 -8.63 -17.75
CA SER A 141 13.25 -7.80 -18.54
C SER A 141 12.83 -6.32 -18.59
N LYS A 142 11.60 -6.01 -18.22
CA LYS A 142 11.05 -4.66 -18.20
C LYS A 142 10.97 -4.11 -16.78
N THR A 143 11.17 -2.81 -16.66
CA THR A 143 11.03 -2.09 -15.39
C THR A 143 9.74 -1.30 -15.37
N ILE A 144 9.01 -1.38 -14.26
CA ILE A 144 7.77 -0.66 -14.06
C ILE A 144 7.77 0.12 -12.74
N VAL A 145 6.94 1.16 -12.70
CA VAL A 145 6.48 1.82 -11.48
C VAL A 145 4.98 1.61 -11.37
N ILE A 146 4.53 1.11 -10.22
CA ILE A 146 3.11 0.89 -9.95
C ILE A 146 2.60 2.03 -9.09
N ARG A 147 1.49 2.65 -9.50
CA ARG A 147 0.77 3.64 -8.71
C ARG A 147 -0.66 3.18 -8.48
N GLN A 148 -1.06 3.16 -7.21
CA GLN A 148 -2.41 2.80 -6.79
C GLN A 148 -3.02 3.96 -6.01
N VAL A 149 -4.29 4.24 -6.24
CA VAL A 149 -5.08 5.19 -5.46
C VAL A 149 -6.25 4.45 -4.83
N TRP A 150 -6.39 4.63 -3.54
CA TRP A 150 -7.39 4.00 -2.70
C TRP A 150 -8.18 5.06 -1.96
N GLU A 151 -9.47 4.85 -1.78
CA GLU A 151 -10.34 5.74 -1.00
C GLU A 151 -10.90 4.99 0.20
N LYS A 152 -10.72 5.57 1.39
CA LYS A 152 -11.22 5.00 2.64
C LYS A 152 -12.75 5.03 2.64
N VAL A 153 -13.37 3.89 2.93
CA VAL A 153 -14.82 3.71 2.98
C VAL A 153 -15.33 3.38 4.38
N GLU A 154 -14.42 2.90 5.26
CA GLU A 154 -14.68 2.62 6.69
C GLU A 154 -13.45 2.89 7.54
#